data_0e3bfe4195f81b750117d426e8e12c3e
#
_entry.id   0e3bfe4195f81b750117d426e8e12c3e
#
_cell.length_a   1.000
_cell.length_b   1.000
_cell.length_c   1.000
_cell.angle_alpha   90.00
_cell.angle_beta   90.00
_cell.angle_gamma   90.00
#
_symmetry.space_group_name_H-M   'P 1'
#
loop_
_entity.id
_entity.type
_entity.pdbx_description
1 polymer ?
#
loop_
_entity_poly.entity_id
_entity_poly.type
_entity_poly.pdbx_seq_one_letter_code
_entity_poly.pdbx_strand_id
1 'polypeptide(L)'
;MYLFIISAEVLFWVFVVAGLVARYMFGLKKLGGLLLLFTPIIDILLLIAVFITVRSGMEITTATGLAACYFGITVAFGHRLIKWADVRFSHWFGKGPKPERKYGAAHAKEERIGWLLHLLGWAIGNALLLAIIVYVGDPQRTAALEGIMQTWAIVLAIDFVVSFSYTIAPKKHKHKA
;
A
#
# COMPACT_ATOMS: atom_id res chain seq x y z
N MET A 1 14.81 12.41 12.71
CA MET A 1 13.59 12.19 11.96
C MET A 1 13.71 11.11 10.90
N TYR A 2 14.66 11.19 9.97
CA TYR A 2 14.89 10.14 8.97
C TYR A 2 15.05 8.74 9.58
N LEU A 3 15.83 8.62 10.67
CA LEU A 3 16.00 7.35 11.39
C LEU A 3 14.69 6.79 11.92
N PHE A 4 13.78 7.65 12.39
CA PHE A 4 12.47 7.21 12.88
C PHE A 4 11.60 6.65 11.73
N ILE A 5 11.55 7.33 10.58
CA ILE A 5 10.81 6.88 9.41
C ILE A 5 11.38 5.55 8.89
N ILE A 6 12.71 5.47 8.73
CA ILE A 6 13.38 4.22 8.32
C ILE A 6 13.12 3.09 9.32
N SER A 7 13.20 3.38 10.62
CA SER A 7 12.92 2.37 11.66
C SER A 7 11.48 1.89 11.60
N ALA A 8 10.53 2.78 11.37
CA ALA A 8 9.12 2.43 11.26
C ALA A 8 8.86 1.58 10.00
N GLU A 9 9.49 1.89 8.86
CA GLU A 9 9.42 1.04 7.65
C GLU A 9 10.01 -0.35 7.89
N VAL A 10 11.20 -0.42 8.50
CA VAL A 10 11.81 -1.72 8.84
C VAL A 10 10.91 -2.50 9.79
N LEU A 11 10.36 -1.84 10.82
CA LEU A 11 9.44 -2.47 11.76
C LEU A 11 8.17 -2.98 11.07
N PHE A 12 7.59 -2.19 10.18
CA PHE A 12 6.44 -2.61 9.37
C PHE A 12 6.71 -3.94 8.66
N TRP A 13 7.81 -4.04 7.92
CA TRP A 13 8.16 -5.28 7.23
C TRP A 13 8.47 -6.43 8.17
N VAL A 14 9.12 -6.16 9.31
CA VAL A 14 9.37 -7.17 10.36
C VAL A 14 8.05 -7.72 10.90
N PHE A 15 7.06 -6.87 11.20
CA PHE A 15 5.75 -7.33 11.68
C PHE A 15 4.97 -8.09 10.62
N VAL A 16 5.02 -7.67 9.36
CA VAL A 16 4.39 -8.40 8.25
C VAL A 16 4.99 -9.80 8.12
N VAL A 17 6.32 -9.90 8.02
CA VAL A 17 7.01 -11.20 7.86
C VAL A 17 6.81 -12.07 9.09
N ALA A 18 7.02 -11.54 10.30
CA ALA A 18 6.82 -12.27 11.55
C ALA A 18 5.36 -12.75 11.71
N GLY A 19 4.38 -11.93 11.34
CA GLY A 19 2.97 -12.29 11.38
C GLY A 19 2.64 -13.44 10.44
N LEU A 20 3.17 -13.41 9.21
CA LEU A 20 2.99 -14.50 8.24
C LEU A 20 3.71 -15.78 8.69
N VAL A 21 4.94 -15.69 9.17
CA VAL A 21 5.72 -16.82 9.68
C VAL A 21 5.03 -17.46 10.88
N ALA A 22 4.61 -16.65 11.87
CA ALA A 22 3.87 -17.13 13.05
C ALA A 22 2.60 -17.88 12.65
N ARG A 23 1.87 -17.36 11.67
CA ARG A 23 0.59 -17.93 11.23
C ARG A 23 0.75 -19.21 10.42
N TYR A 24 1.74 -19.28 9.51
CA TYR A 24 1.85 -20.35 8.52
C TYR A 24 2.93 -21.38 8.84
N MET A 25 4.04 -20.99 9.48
CA MET A 25 5.08 -21.94 9.88
C MET A 25 4.84 -22.52 11.28
N PHE A 26 4.41 -21.68 12.23
CA PHE A 26 4.18 -22.11 13.62
C PHE A 26 2.72 -22.43 13.93
N GLY A 27 1.78 -22.22 12.99
CA GLY A 27 0.35 -22.47 13.20
C GLY A 27 -0.34 -21.53 14.21
N LEU A 28 0.36 -20.49 14.69
CA LEU A 28 -0.09 -19.54 15.70
C LEU A 28 -1.00 -18.47 15.08
N LYS A 29 -2.18 -18.85 14.62
CA LYS A 29 -3.12 -17.98 13.89
C LYS A 29 -3.47 -16.68 14.62
N LYS A 30 -3.67 -16.74 15.95
CA LYS A 30 -4.00 -15.56 16.78
C LYS A 30 -2.82 -14.60 16.87
N LEU A 31 -1.60 -15.10 17.12
CA LEU A 31 -0.39 -14.31 17.19
C LEU A 31 -0.07 -13.68 15.84
N GLY A 32 -0.14 -14.44 14.76
CA GLY A 32 0.08 -13.93 13.41
C GLY A 32 -0.93 -12.84 13.03
N GLY A 33 -2.23 -13.00 13.40
CA GLY A 33 -3.23 -11.97 13.21
C GLY A 33 -2.96 -10.71 14.02
N LEU A 34 -2.51 -10.83 15.26
CA LEU A 34 -2.13 -9.71 16.12
C LEU A 34 -0.92 -8.94 15.54
N LEU A 35 0.11 -9.65 15.10
CA LEU A 35 1.29 -9.03 14.48
C LEU A 35 0.92 -8.25 13.20
N LEU A 36 0.05 -8.82 12.34
CA LEU A 36 -0.47 -8.12 11.17
C LEU A 36 -1.33 -6.90 11.53
N LEU A 37 -2.00 -6.92 12.68
CA LEU A 37 -2.77 -5.76 13.16
C LEU A 37 -1.86 -4.60 13.62
N PHE A 38 -0.60 -4.88 13.99
CA PHE A 38 0.35 -3.81 14.32
C PHE A 38 0.77 -2.98 13.11
N THR A 39 0.65 -3.49 11.88
CA THR A 39 1.07 -2.74 10.68
C THR A 39 0.27 -1.43 10.50
N PRO A 40 -1.07 -1.39 10.53
CA PRO A 40 -1.79 -0.12 10.45
C PRO A 40 -1.54 0.80 11.67
N ILE A 41 -1.17 0.25 12.82
CA ILE A 41 -0.80 1.07 13.99
C ILE A 41 0.50 1.82 13.71
N ILE A 42 1.49 1.17 13.08
CA ILE A 42 2.74 1.80 12.67
C ILE A 42 2.46 2.94 11.68
N ASP A 43 1.59 2.73 10.70
CA ASP A 43 1.19 3.76 9.74
C ASP A 43 0.55 4.97 10.44
N ILE A 44 -0.31 4.75 11.44
CA ILE A 44 -0.90 5.83 12.26
C ILE A 44 0.19 6.57 13.04
N LEU A 45 1.15 5.87 13.63
CA LEU A 45 2.27 6.49 14.34
C LEU A 45 3.15 7.33 13.40
N LEU A 46 3.35 6.87 12.16
CA LEU A 46 4.02 7.65 11.12
C LEU A 46 3.27 8.93 10.80
N LEU A 47 1.94 8.88 10.64
CA LEU A 47 1.13 10.08 10.41
C LEU A 47 1.20 11.07 11.58
N ILE A 48 1.19 10.57 12.83
CA ILE A 48 1.37 11.41 14.01
C ILE A 48 2.74 12.08 13.99
N ALA A 49 3.79 11.33 13.65
CA ALA A 49 5.14 11.88 13.53
C ALA A 49 5.25 12.94 12.43
N VAL A 50 4.58 12.73 11.30
CA VAL A 50 4.43 13.73 10.22
C VAL A 50 3.77 14.99 10.75
N PHE A 51 2.65 14.87 11.46
CA PHE A 51 1.94 16.01 12.04
C PHE A 51 2.81 16.80 13.03
N ILE A 52 3.54 16.13 13.92
CA ILE A 52 4.47 16.76 14.85
C ILE A 52 5.59 17.50 14.09
N THR A 53 6.13 16.90 13.02
CA THR A 53 7.17 17.54 12.18
C THR A 53 6.67 18.82 11.54
N VAL A 54 5.48 18.75 10.95
CA VAL A 54 4.84 19.89 10.31
C VAL A 54 4.63 21.02 11.32
N ARG A 55 4.12 20.70 12.51
CA ARG A 55 3.86 21.66 13.58
C ARG A 55 5.13 22.27 14.18
N SER A 56 6.21 21.52 14.29
CA SER A 56 7.49 21.99 14.85
C SER A 56 8.29 22.90 13.91
N GLY A 57 7.77 23.19 12.71
CA GLY A 57 8.45 24.02 11.71
C GLY A 57 9.65 23.37 11.03
N MET A 58 9.87 22.06 11.26
CA MET A 58 10.93 21.31 10.59
C MET A 58 10.69 21.23 9.09
N GLU A 59 11.74 20.95 8.33
CA GLU A 59 11.67 20.77 6.88
C GLU A 59 10.76 19.59 6.50
N ILE A 60 9.85 19.84 5.56
CA ILE A 60 8.97 18.82 5.01
C ILE A 60 9.68 18.18 3.82
N THR A 61 9.97 16.90 3.96
CA THR A 61 10.74 16.16 2.98
C THR A 61 9.86 15.21 2.17
N THR A 62 10.43 14.64 1.09
CA THR A 62 9.80 13.55 0.34
C THR A 62 9.39 12.37 1.23
N ALA A 63 10.20 12.04 2.25
CA ALA A 63 9.86 10.97 3.20
C ALA A 63 8.57 11.26 3.99
N THR A 64 8.33 12.54 4.35
CA THR A 64 7.09 12.98 4.99
C THR A 64 5.88 12.72 4.08
N GLY A 65 6.01 13.02 2.78
CA GLY A 65 4.93 12.80 1.82
C GLY A 65 4.69 11.32 1.52
N LEU A 66 5.74 10.50 1.47
CA LEU A 66 5.61 9.05 1.29
C LEU A 66 4.81 8.39 2.43
N ALA A 67 4.91 8.87 3.67
CA ALA A 67 4.11 8.35 4.78
C ALA A 67 2.59 8.49 4.52
N ALA A 68 2.14 9.59 3.93
CA ALA A 68 0.74 9.77 3.54
C ALA A 68 0.34 8.83 2.39
N CYS A 69 1.26 8.59 1.44
CA CYS A 69 1.04 7.62 0.35
C CYS A 69 0.90 6.20 0.89
N TYR A 70 1.80 5.77 1.79
CA TYR A 70 1.73 4.46 2.45
C TYR A 70 0.43 4.26 3.19
N PHE A 71 0.01 5.26 3.95
CA PHE A 71 -1.28 5.19 4.66
C PHE A 71 -2.45 5.00 3.69
N GLY A 72 -2.51 5.78 2.61
CA GLY A 72 -3.55 5.65 1.59
C GLY A 72 -3.58 4.25 0.97
N ILE A 73 -2.39 3.71 0.63
CA ILE A 73 -2.25 2.36 0.08
C ILE A 73 -2.67 1.29 1.11
N THR A 74 -2.25 1.42 2.36
CA THR A 74 -2.60 0.46 3.42
C THR A 74 -4.10 0.41 3.66
N VAL A 75 -4.78 1.55 3.69
CA VAL A 75 -6.24 1.62 3.83
C VAL A 75 -6.94 0.97 2.63
N ALA A 76 -6.50 1.28 1.42
CA ALA A 76 -7.14 0.78 0.20
C ALA A 76 -6.87 -0.71 -0.07
N PHE A 77 -5.62 -1.14 0.09
CA PHE A 77 -5.18 -2.49 -0.31
C PHE A 77 -5.01 -3.47 0.84
N GLY A 78 -4.98 -3.01 2.10
CA GLY A 78 -4.56 -3.83 3.25
C GLY A 78 -5.30 -5.17 3.32
N HIS A 79 -6.63 -5.17 3.21
CA HIS A 79 -7.42 -6.42 3.22
C HIS A 79 -7.07 -7.35 2.03
N ARG A 80 -6.89 -6.78 0.84
CA ARG A 80 -6.55 -7.54 -0.37
C ARG A 80 -5.13 -8.13 -0.29
N LEU A 81 -4.18 -7.38 0.26
CA LEU A 81 -2.80 -7.84 0.47
C LEU A 81 -2.73 -8.97 1.49
N ILE A 82 -3.45 -8.86 2.61
CA ILE A 82 -3.54 -9.93 3.61
C ILE A 82 -4.12 -11.20 2.98
N LYS A 83 -5.25 -11.09 2.26
CA LYS A 83 -5.87 -12.24 1.59
C LYS A 83 -4.95 -12.87 0.53
N TRP A 84 -4.25 -12.04 -0.24
CA TRP A 84 -3.29 -12.50 -1.24
C TRP A 84 -2.11 -13.23 -0.60
N ALA A 85 -1.57 -12.70 0.50
CA ALA A 85 -0.51 -13.34 1.27
C ALA A 85 -0.99 -14.66 1.88
N ASP A 86 -2.17 -14.67 2.50
CA ASP A 86 -2.79 -15.86 3.08
C ASP A 86 -2.86 -17.01 2.09
N VAL A 87 -3.37 -16.78 0.88
CA VAL A 87 -3.50 -17.83 -0.14
C VAL A 87 -2.14 -18.37 -0.56
N ARG A 88 -1.12 -17.51 -0.73
CA ARG A 88 0.23 -17.92 -1.14
C ARG A 88 1.01 -18.64 -0.07
N PHE A 89 0.98 -18.13 1.16
CA PHE A 89 1.64 -18.77 2.29
C PHE A 89 0.98 -20.10 2.66
N SER A 90 -0.36 -20.19 2.58
CA SER A 90 -1.07 -21.45 2.72
C SER A 90 -0.65 -22.50 1.69
N HIS A 91 -0.36 -22.07 0.46
CA HIS A 91 0.15 -22.97 -0.59
C HIS A 91 1.60 -23.37 -0.37
N TRP A 92 2.48 -22.46 0.08
CA TRP A 92 3.91 -22.72 0.25
C TRP A 92 4.23 -23.53 1.50
N PHE A 93 3.58 -23.26 2.60
CA PHE A 93 3.88 -23.82 3.93
C PHE A 93 2.76 -24.70 4.49
N GLY A 94 1.61 -24.78 3.83
CA GLY A 94 0.45 -25.57 4.21
C GLY A 94 0.00 -26.49 3.08
N LYS A 95 -1.11 -27.18 3.29
CA LYS A 95 -1.77 -28.01 2.27
C LYS A 95 -2.85 -27.22 1.47
N GLY A 96 -2.68 -25.91 1.36
CA GLY A 96 -3.63 -25.06 0.65
C GLY A 96 -3.57 -25.26 -0.86
N PRO A 97 -4.69 -25.02 -1.58
CA PRO A 97 -4.73 -25.15 -3.03
C PRO A 97 -3.82 -24.12 -3.69
N LYS A 98 -3.32 -24.48 -4.87
CA LYS A 98 -2.52 -23.56 -5.70
C LYS A 98 -3.36 -22.31 -6.04
N PRO A 99 -2.79 -21.10 -5.95
CA PRO A 99 -3.48 -19.88 -6.36
C PRO A 99 -3.94 -19.99 -7.83
N GLU A 100 -5.24 -19.80 -8.06
CA GLU A 100 -5.79 -19.82 -9.42
C GLU A 100 -5.36 -18.59 -10.21
N ARG A 101 -4.90 -18.81 -11.44
CA ARG A 101 -4.64 -17.74 -12.40
C ARG A 101 -5.92 -17.44 -13.16
N LYS A 102 -6.39 -16.21 -13.07
CA LYS A 102 -7.56 -15.76 -13.83
C LYS A 102 -7.15 -15.33 -15.24
N TYR A 103 -8.04 -15.54 -16.19
CA TYR A 103 -7.88 -15.21 -17.60
C TYR A 103 -9.16 -14.57 -18.15
N GLY A 104 -9.08 -13.96 -19.31
CA GLY A 104 -10.22 -13.37 -19.99
C GLY A 104 -10.89 -12.26 -19.16
N ALA A 105 -12.21 -12.23 -19.20
CA ALA A 105 -13.03 -11.22 -18.52
C ALA A 105 -12.83 -11.21 -16.97
N ALA A 106 -12.56 -12.37 -16.38
CA ALA A 106 -12.33 -12.46 -14.94
C ALA A 106 -11.02 -11.76 -14.53
N HIS A 107 -9.97 -11.88 -15.35
CA HIS A 107 -8.71 -11.14 -15.15
C HIS A 107 -8.92 -9.64 -15.32
N ALA A 108 -9.57 -9.21 -16.42
CA ALA A 108 -9.86 -7.81 -16.67
C ALA A 108 -10.69 -7.16 -15.54
N LYS A 109 -11.64 -7.89 -14.95
CA LYS A 109 -12.39 -7.41 -13.79
C LYS A 109 -11.50 -7.18 -12.57
N GLU A 110 -10.55 -8.08 -12.31
CA GLU A 110 -9.61 -7.94 -11.18
C GLU A 110 -8.66 -6.75 -11.35
N GLU A 111 -8.18 -6.52 -12.57
CA GLU A 111 -7.34 -5.36 -12.90
C GLU A 111 -8.10 -4.05 -12.66
N ARG A 112 -9.35 -3.94 -13.14
CA ARG A 112 -10.19 -2.75 -12.86
C ARG A 112 -10.44 -2.54 -11.37
N ILE A 113 -10.71 -3.60 -10.61
CA ILE A 113 -10.86 -3.49 -9.14
C ILE A 113 -9.53 -3.07 -8.51
N GLY A 114 -8.40 -3.58 -8.99
CA GLY A 114 -7.07 -3.16 -8.57
C GLY A 114 -6.86 -1.66 -8.78
N TRP A 115 -7.18 -1.16 -9.97
CA TRP A 115 -7.09 0.27 -10.28
C TRP A 115 -8.03 1.13 -9.42
N LEU A 116 -9.26 0.70 -9.18
CA LEU A 116 -10.19 1.43 -8.29
C LEU A 116 -9.66 1.52 -6.85
N LEU A 117 -9.00 0.47 -6.35
CA LEU A 117 -8.33 0.51 -5.06
C LEU A 117 -7.11 1.46 -5.09
N HIS A 118 -6.36 1.48 -6.19
CA HIS A 118 -5.26 2.44 -6.37
C HIS A 118 -5.78 3.89 -6.37
N LEU A 119 -6.88 4.15 -7.10
CA LEU A 119 -7.55 5.45 -7.09
C LEU A 119 -8.01 5.85 -5.68
N LEU A 120 -8.60 4.91 -4.92
CA LEU A 120 -9.00 5.15 -3.53
C LEU A 120 -7.78 5.48 -2.64
N GLY A 121 -6.70 4.71 -2.74
CA GLY A 121 -5.47 4.96 -2.00
C GLY A 121 -4.85 6.31 -2.38
N TRP A 122 -4.83 6.62 -3.67
CA TRP A 122 -4.39 7.91 -4.20
C TRP A 122 -5.25 9.07 -3.65
N ALA A 123 -6.56 8.93 -3.64
CA ALA A 123 -7.46 9.97 -3.13
C ALA A 123 -7.25 10.23 -1.64
N ILE A 124 -7.11 9.16 -0.82
CA ILE A 124 -6.85 9.28 0.62
C ILE A 124 -5.49 9.94 0.87
N GLY A 125 -4.43 9.45 0.23
CA GLY A 125 -3.09 9.99 0.40
C GLY A 125 -2.98 11.45 -0.05
N ASN A 126 -3.55 11.80 -1.21
CA ASN A 126 -3.56 13.19 -1.69
C ASN A 126 -4.43 14.11 -0.80
N ALA A 127 -5.54 13.62 -0.24
CA ALA A 127 -6.31 14.41 0.73
C ALA A 127 -5.48 14.76 1.97
N LEU A 128 -4.66 13.82 2.47
CA LEU A 128 -3.73 14.08 3.57
C LEU A 128 -2.64 15.07 3.17
N LEU A 129 -2.04 14.90 1.98
CA LEU A 129 -1.01 15.82 1.48
C LEU A 129 -1.56 17.24 1.31
N LEU A 130 -2.75 17.39 0.72
CA LEU A 130 -3.42 18.68 0.59
C LEU A 130 -3.73 19.30 1.95
N ALA A 131 -4.20 18.52 2.92
CA ALA A 131 -4.43 19.01 4.27
C ALA A 131 -3.15 19.57 4.91
N ILE A 132 -2.00 18.90 4.71
CA ILE A 132 -0.69 19.38 5.17
C ILE A 132 -0.30 20.68 4.44
N ILE A 133 -0.44 20.74 3.12
CA ILE A 133 -0.10 21.91 2.30
C ILE A 133 -0.90 23.13 2.76
N VAL A 134 -2.22 22.97 2.91
CA VAL A 134 -3.12 24.04 3.37
C VAL A 134 -2.78 24.47 4.80
N TYR A 135 -2.48 23.52 5.70
CA TYR A 135 -2.13 23.83 7.08
C TYR A 135 -0.81 24.59 7.20
N VAL A 136 0.19 24.23 6.39
CA VAL A 136 1.53 24.89 6.39
C VAL A 136 1.45 26.29 5.77
N GLY A 137 0.70 26.46 4.69
CA GLY A 137 0.52 27.72 3.98
C GLY A 137 1.80 28.32 3.37
N ASP A 138 2.86 27.51 3.21
CA ASP A 138 4.15 27.93 2.67
C ASP A 138 4.52 27.01 1.48
N PRO A 139 4.42 27.53 0.23
CA PRO A 139 4.70 26.74 -0.96
C PRO A 139 6.15 26.24 -1.05
N GLN A 140 7.12 26.99 -0.52
CA GLN A 140 8.52 26.58 -0.57
C GLN A 140 8.76 25.37 0.35
N ARG A 141 8.14 25.35 1.52
CA ARG A 141 8.22 24.23 2.45
C ARG A 141 7.46 23.00 1.98
N THR A 142 6.43 23.14 1.15
CA THR A 142 5.55 22.04 0.70
C THR A 142 5.85 21.56 -0.71
N ALA A 143 6.79 22.13 -1.41
CA ALA A 143 7.13 21.79 -2.80
C ALA A 143 7.43 20.29 -3.01
N ALA A 144 8.06 19.63 -2.02
CA ALA A 144 8.33 18.20 -2.06
C ALA A 144 7.02 17.36 -2.06
N LEU A 145 5.97 17.81 -1.37
CA LEU A 145 4.67 17.14 -1.33
C LEU A 145 3.94 17.27 -2.66
N GLU A 146 3.99 18.44 -3.28
CA GLU A 146 3.40 18.68 -4.61
C GLU A 146 4.07 17.79 -5.67
N GLY A 147 5.39 17.64 -5.62
CA GLY A 147 6.14 16.73 -6.49
C GLY A 147 5.69 15.26 -6.35
N ILE A 148 5.40 14.82 -5.13
CA ILE A 148 4.87 13.48 -4.87
C ILE A 148 3.46 13.33 -5.45
N MET A 149 2.58 14.30 -5.22
CA MET A 149 1.21 14.28 -5.76
C MET A 149 1.22 14.15 -7.28
N GLN A 150 2.06 14.94 -7.97
CA GLN A 150 2.20 14.90 -9.42
C GLN A 150 2.74 13.54 -9.89
N THR A 151 3.80 13.05 -9.26
CA THR A 151 4.40 11.74 -9.60
C THR A 151 3.39 10.62 -9.43
N TRP A 152 2.66 10.62 -8.31
CA TRP A 152 1.66 9.59 -8.05
C TRP A 152 0.46 9.68 -9.00
N ALA A 153 0.06 10.88 -9.42
CA ALA A 153 -0.97 11.06 -10.43
C ALA A 153 -0.55 10.46 -11.79
N ILE A 154 0.72 10.62 -12.19
CA ILE A 154 1.28 10.01 -13.40
C ILE A 154 1.24 8.48 -13.29
N VAL A 155 1.69 7.92 -12.16
CA VAL A 155 1.67 6.47 -11.92
C VAL A 155 0.24 5.94 -11.98
N LEU A 156 -0.73 6.63 -11.39
CA LEU A 156 -2.15 6.25 -11.43
C LEU A 156 -2.70 6.27 -12.88
N ALA A 157 -2.31 7.26 -13.67
CA ALA A 157 -2.71 7.35 -15.08
C ALA A 157 -2.11 6.20 -15.92
N ILE A 158 -0.85 5.84 -15.69
CA ILE A 158 -0.21 4.69 -16.34
C ILE A 158 -0.92 3.40 -15.94
N ASP A 159 -1.20 3.22 -14.65
CA ASP A 159 -1.92 2.06 -14.13
C ASP A 159 -3.33 1.96 -14.71
N PHE A 160 -4.01 3.09 -14.93
CA PHE A 160 -5.30 3.12 -15.65
C PHE A 160 -5.17 2.50 -17.04
N VAL A 161 -4.23 2.98 -17.85
CA VAL A 161 -4.02 2.48 -19.20
C VAL A 161 -3.73 0.98 -19.20
N VAL A 162 -2.85 0.51 -18.31
CA VAL A 162 -2.49 -0.91 -18.19
C VAL A 162 -3.70 -1.74 -17.74
N SER A 163 -4.37 -1.34 -16.67
CA SER A 163 -5.48 -2.11 -16.08
C SER A 163 -6.69 -2.20 -17.02
N PHE A 164 -6.98 -1.12 -17.75
CA PHE A 164 -8.11 -1.09 -18.68
C PHE A 164 -7.77 -1.70 -20.04
N SER A 165 -6.49 -1.79 -20.43
CA SER A 165 -6.09 -2.50 -21.65
C SER A 165 -6.54 -3.95 -21.66
N TYR A 166 -6.58 -4.63 -20.51
CA TYR A 166 -7.10 -5.99 -20.38
C TYR A 166 -8.60 -6.13 -20.63
N THR A 167 -9.33 -5.01 -20.64
CA THR A 167 -10.76 -5.01 -21.04
C THR A 167 -10.90 -5.07 -22.56
N ILE A 168 -9.99 -4.41 -23.28
CA ILE A 168 -9.97 -4.36 -24.77
C ILE A 168 -9.27 -5.61 -25.31
N ALA A 169 -8.15 -6.00 -24.70
CA ALA A 169 -7.33 -7.16 -25.07
C ALA A 169 -7.23 -8.17 -23.92
N PRO A 170 -8.25 -9.02 -23.71
CA PRO A 170 -8.28 -9.95 -22.59
C PRO A 170 -7.14 -10.96 -22.65
N LYS A 171 -6.51 -11.24 -21.50
CA LYS A 171 -5.42 -12.21 -21.36
C LYS A 171 -5.89 -13.61 -21.76
N LYS A 172 -5.32 -14.16 -22.82
CA LYS A 172 -5.67 -15.49 -23.35
C LYS A 172 -5.16 -16.61 -22.43
N HIS A 173 -5.91 -17.72 -22.36
CA HIS A 173 -5.41 -18.98 -21.78
C HIS A 173 -4.20 -19.43 -22.61
N LYS A 174 -3.05 -19.68 -21.96
CA LYS A 174 -1.99 -20.44 -22.62
C LYS A 174 -2.43 -21.90 -22.63
N HIS A 175 -2.91 -22.40 -23.77
CA HIS A 175 -2.97 -23.84 -24.00
C HIS A 175 -1.53 -24.37 -23.85
N LYS A 176 -1.30 -25.23 -22.87
CA LYS A 176 -0.10 -26.07 -22.91
C LYS A 176 -0.31 -27.03 -24.07
N ALA A 177 0.50 -26.85 -25.13
CA ALA A 177 0.72 -27.90 -26.11
C ALA A 177 1.42 -29.07 -25.43
#